data_6f4d9e26da629f76ab731cd74ea0fd22
#
_entry.id   6f4d9e26da629f76ab731cd74ea0fd22
#
_cell.length_a   1.000
_cell.length_b   1.000
_cell.length_c   1.000
_cell.angle_alpha   90.00
_cell.angle_beta   90.00
_cell.angle_gamma   90.00
#
_symmetry.space_group_name_H-M   'P 1'
#
loop_
_entity.id
_entity.type
_entity.pdbx_description
1 polymer ?
#
loop_
_entity_poly.entity_id
_entity_poly.type
_entity_poly.pdbx_seq_one_letter_code
_entity_poly.pdbx_strand_id
1 'polypeptide(L)' 'PFNPSTRIAFDISKPGFVRISIFNSLGREVSVPVNEYLNTGSYTTDWNASAHPSGVYFYKLESGNYSETKKMLLLK' A
#
# COMPACT_ATOMS: atom_id res chain seq x y z
N PRO A 1 -11.71 -0.30 21.42
CA PRO A 1 -10.70 0.52 20.78
C PRO A 1 -10.70 0.31 19.28
N PHE A 2 -10.45 1.37 18.61
CA PHE A 2 -10.40 1.37 17.16
C PHE A 2 -9.06 0.78 16.67
N ASN A 3 -9.14 -0.11 15.71
CA ASN A 3 -7.92 -0.70 15.12
C ASN A 3 -7.61 0.00 13.81
N PRO A 4 -6.56 0.83 13.73
CA PRO A 4 -6.27 1.62 12.54
C PRO A 4 -5.56 0.83 11.45
N SER A 5 -5.99 -0.38 11.20
CA SER A 5 -5.43 -1.22 10.17
C SER A 5 -6.26 -1.08 8.89
N THR A 6 -5.61 -1.04 7.75
CA THR A 6 -6.29 -1.01 6.45
C THR A 6 -5.78 -2.15 5.58
N ARG A 7 -6.64 -2.67 4.73
CA ARG A 7 -6.30 -3.74 3.80
C ARG A 7 -6.25 -3.19 2.39
N ILE A 8 -5.15 -3.50 1.70
CA ILE A 8 -4.94 -3.12 0.32
C ILE A 8 -5.05 -4.38 -0.53
N ALA A 9 -6.02 -4.40 -1.45
CA ALA A 9 -6.21 -5.52 -2.37
C ALA A 9 -5.68 -5.12 -3.74
N PHE A 10 -4.97 -6.04 -4.40
CA PHE A 10 -4.39 -5.74 -5.70
C PHE A 10 -4.26 -7.01 -6.52
N ASP A 11 -4.24 -6.85 -7.85
CA ASP A 11 -4.12 -7.95 -8.79
C ASP A 11 -2.84 -7.81 -9.59
N ILE A 12 -2.17 -8.94 -9.82
CA ILE A 12 -0.97 -9.01 -10.64
C ILE A 12 -1.31 -9.79 -11.90
N SER A 13 -1.22 -9.14 -13.06
CA SER A 13 -1.53 -9.77 -14.34
C SER A 13 -0.33 -10.43 -14.99
N LYS A 14 0.89 -10.05 -14.61
CA LYS A 14 2.12 -10.65 -15.11
C LYS A 14 3.09 -10.86 -13.96
N PRO A 15 3.76 -12.01 -13.88
CA PRO A 15 4.74 -12.24 -12.82
C PRO A 15 5.85 -11.20 -12.88
N GLY A 16 6.33 -10.78 -11.74
CA GLY A 16 7.40 -9.82 -11.65
C GLY A 16 7.59 -9.29 -10.25
N PHE A 17 8.52 -8.37 -10.13
CA PHE A 17 8.80 -7.73 -8.86
C PHE A 17 7.73 -6.68 -8.57
N VAL A 18 7.17 -6.72 -7.36
CA VAL A 18 6.06 -5.84 -6.97
C VAL A 18 6.47 -5.06 -5.73
N ARG A 19 6.22 -3.77 -5.77
CA ARG A 19 6.49 -2.90 -4.63
C ARG A 19 5.26 -2.03 -4.36
N ILE A 20 4.80 -2.05 -3.12
CA ILE A 20 3.75 -1.13 -2.66
C ILE A 20 4.38 -0.23 -1.60
N SER A 21 4.33 1.08 -1.85
CA SER A 21 4.88 2.09 -0.95
C SER A 21 3.74 2.95 -0.42
N ILE A 22 3.80 3.31 0.85
CA ILE A 22 2.79 4.16 1.48
C ILE A 22 3.43 5.49 1.85
N PHE A 23 2.76 6.59 1.50
CA PHE A 23 3.24 7.95 1.70
C PHE A 23 2.26 8.74 2.54
N ASN A 24 2.77 9.66 3.35
CA ASN A 24 1.92 10.61 4.06
C ASN A 24 1.53 11.79 3.16
N SER A 25 0.76 12.73 3.67
CA SER A 25 0.28 13.87 2.90
C SER A 25 1.40 14.80 2.43
N LEU A 26 2.58 14.70 3.02
CA LEU A 26 3.75 15.49 2.61
C LEU A 26 4.57 14.78 1.53
N GLY A 27 4.13 13.57 1.11
CA GLY A 27 4.85 12.80 0.11
C GLY A 27 6.02 12.00 0.66
N ARG A 28 6.13 11.87 1.98
CA ARG A 28 7.19 11.08 2.61
C ARG A 28 6.77 9.63 2.68
N GLU A 29 7.65 8.72 2.27
CA GLU A 29 7.39 7.28 2.39
C GLU A 29 7.44 6.87 3.85
N VAL A 30 6.38 6.24 4.33
CA VAL A 30 6.26 5.83 5.72
C VAL A 30 6.23 4.31 5.90
N SER A 31 6.01 3.55 4.82
CA SER A 31 5.96 2.09 4.90
C SER A 31 6.07 1.48 3.51
N VAL A 32 6.59 0.24 3.44
CA VAL A 32 6.65 -0.55 2.20
C VAL A 32 6.13 -1.95 2.55
N PRO A 33 4.81 -2.15 2.57
CA PRO A 33 4.24 -3.44 2.99
C PRO A 33 4.49 -4.58 2.01
N VAL A 34 4.76 -4.29 0.74
CA VAL A 34 5.07 -5.31 -0.26
C VAL A 34 6.32 -4.91 -1.03
N ASN A 35 7.29 -5.81 -1.12
CA ASN A 35 8.55 -5.56 -1.82
C ASN A 35 9.16 -6.91 -2.18
N GLU A 36 8.53 -7.62 -3.16
CA GLU A 36 8.93 -8.98 -3.49
C GLU A 36 8.44 -9.39 -4.87
N TYR A 37 8.97 -10.50 -5.38
CA TYR A 37 8.51 -11.09 -6.62
C TYR A 37 7.19 -11.82 -6.37
N LEU A 38 6.17 -11.54 -7.20
CA LEU A 38 4.88 -12.19 -7.10
C LEU A 38 4.45 -12.74 -8.45
N ASN A 39 3.78 -13.89 -8.40
CA ASN A 39 3.17 -14.49 -9.58
C ASN A 39 1.82 -13.84 -9.87
N THR A 40 1.26 -14.16 -11.04
CA THR A 40 -0.10 -13.75 -11.39
C THR A 40 -1.08 -14.20 -10.32
N GLY A 41 -1.98 -13.32 -9.94
CA GLY A 41 -3.00 -13.63 -8.94
C GLY A 41 -3.55 -12.41 -8.25
N SER A 42 -4.44 -12.66 -7.31
CA SER A 42 -5.06 -11.63 -6.47
C SER A 42 -4.45 -11.71 -5.08
N TYR A 43 -4.07 -10.58 -4.55
CA TYR A 43 -3.35 -10.49 -3.29
C TYR A 43 -3.96 -9.44 -2.38
N THR A 44 -3.70 -9.57 -1.09
CA THR A 44 -4.01 -8.52 -0.12
C THR A 44 -2.80 -8.31 0.78
N THR A 45 -2.65 -7.10 1.26
CA THR A 45 -1.69 -6.78 2.30
C THR A 45 -2.35 -5.86 3.31
N ASP A 46 -1.96 -5.98 4.56
CA ASP A 46 -2.51 -5.15 5.62
C ASP A 46 -1.46 -4.14 6.06
N TRP A 47 -1.91 -2.91 6.31
CA TRP A 47 -1.06 -1.88 6.87
C TRP A 47 -1.61 -1.46 8.22
N ASN A 48 -0.81 -1.66 9.25
CA ASN A 48 -1.16 -1.24 10.61
C ASN A 48 -0.62 0.16 10.82
N ALA A 49 -1.52 1.13 10.86
CA ALA A 49 -1.16 2.54 10.98
C ALA A 49 -1.29 3.06 12.40
N SER A 50 -1.24 2.19 13.41
CA SER A 50 -1.42 2.61 14.80
C SER A 50 -0.38 3.62 15.27
N ALA A 51 0.82 3.62 14.68
CA ALA A 51 1.89 4.55 15.03
C ALA A 51 1.84 5.84 14.22
N HIS A 52 0.84 6.00 13.35
CA HIS A 52 0.74 7.16 12.47
C HIS A 52 -0.49 7.99 12.81
N PRO A 53 -0.43 9.32 12.62
CA PRO A 53 -1.59 10.17 12.89
C PRO A 53 -2.70 9.98 11.88
N SER A 54 -3.92 10.33 12.25
CA SER A 54 -5.04 10.39 11.34
C SER A 54 -4.74 11.38 10.22
N GLY A 55 -5.23 11.13 9.03
CA GLY A 55 -5.04 12.02 7.91
C GLY A 55 -5.06 11.30 6.58
N VAL A 56 -4.61 12.00 5.56
CA VAL A 56 -4.58 11.50 4.18
C VAL A 56 -3.25 10.81 3.92
N TYR A 57 -3.34 9.63 3.33
CA TYR A 57 -2.18 8.85 2.92
C TYR A 57 -2.39 8.39 1.48
N PHE A 58 -1.29 8.05 0.82
CA PHE A 58 -1.33 7.52 -0.53
C PHE A 58 -0.55 6.23 -0.58
N TYR A 59 -0.99 5.28 -1.41
CA TYR A 59 -0.15 4.14 -1.68
C TYR A 59 0.10 4.03 -3.18
N LYS A 60 1.31 3.61 -3.52
CA LYS A 60 1.74 3.45 -4.89
C LYS A 60 2.10 2.00 -5.13
N LEU A 61 1.41 1.37 -6.10
CA LEU A 61 1.70 0.02 -6.55
C LEU A 61 2.57 0.11 -7.79
N GLU A 62 3.71 -0.56 -7.75
CA GLU A 62 4.61 -0.66 -8.89
C GLU A 62 4.82 -2.13 -9.24
N SER A 63 4.61 -2.49 -10.52
CA SER A 63 4.74 -3.85 -11.00
C SER A 63 5.23 -3.78 -12.45
N GLY A 64 6.51 -4.00 -12.66
CA GLY A 64 7.11 -3.84 -13.98
C GLY A 64 6.97 -2.41 -14.47
N ASN A 65 6.34 -2.23 -15.63
CA ASN A 65 6.10 -0.89 -16.19
C ASN A 65 4.80 -0.27 -15.71
N TYR A 66 4.04 -1.01 -14.89
CA TYR A 66 2.75 -0.55 -14.40
C TYR A 66 2.93 0.17 -13.06
N SER A 67 2.27 1.30 -12.89
CA SER A 67 2.20 1.93 -11.58
C SER A 67 0.84 2.58 -11.39
N GLU A 68 0.36 2.55 -10.16
CA GLU A 68 -0.93 3.13 -9.79
C GLU A 68 -0.81 3.72 -8.40
N THR A 69 -1.35 4.92 -8.22
CA THR A 69 -1.36 5.59 -6.92
C THR A 69 -2.81 5.83 -6.50
N LYS A 70 -3.12 5.49 -5.27
CA LYS A 70 -4.46 5.69 -4.70
C LYS A 70 -4.38 6.41 -3.37
N LYS A 71 -5.45 7.15 -3.07
CA LYS A 71 -5.56 7.90 -1.82
C LYS A 71 -6.29 7.08 -0.78
N MET A 72 -5.83 7.18 0.47
CA MET A 72 -6.47 6.56 1.63
C MET A 72 -6.73 7.62 2.68
N LEU A 73 -7.77 7.41 3.48
CA LEU A 73 -8.06 8.26 4.62
C LEU A 73 -7.96 7.42 5.89
N LEU A 74 -7.03 7.80 6.76
CA LEU A 74 -6.85 7.14 8.04
C LEU A 74 -7.59 7.90 9.12
N LEU A 75 -8.55 7.24 9.75
CA LEU A 75 -9.33 7.80 10.84
C LEU A 75 -9.12 6.93 12.09
N LYS A 76 -8.75 7.55 13.16
CA LYS A 76 -8.57 6.88 14.45
C LYS A 76 -9.66 7.28 15.44
#